data_23e7c22e5c668dfb5d01ab7ab2377eba
#
_entry.id   23e7c22e5c668dfb5d01ab7ab2377eba
#
_cell.length_a   1.000
_cell.length_b   1.000
_cell.length_c   1.000
_cell.angle_alpha   90.00
_cell.angle_beta   90.00
_cell.angle_gamma   90.00
#
_symmetry.space_group_name_H-M   'P 1'
#
loop_
_entity.id
_entity.type
_entity.pdbx_description
1 polymer ?
#
loop_
_entity_poly.entity_id
_entity_poly.type
_entity_poly.pdbx_seq_one_letter_code
_entity_poly.pdbx_strand_id
1 'polypeptide(L)'
;MSARETAELLLLVGRLVQAEGYDGELSPAQWMALRFFARANSFSRTPSAFAEFQATTRGTASQAIKALEAGGYLVRQRSPADGRSVTLRLTDKGNEVIARDPFEVLVRAVGSLDAGEQTAMHDALHQVLTTVAASGAHRHFGVCQDCAYLGGETCCGSTSATGSALQCRLFGAPIQPEDGRLLCVHFEPKSDHREGTMNEFSPSIC
;
A
#
# COMPACT_ATOMS: atom_id res chain seq x y z
N MET A 1 25.16 16.83 5.81
CA MET A 1 24.51 15.66 5.14
C MET A 1 23.95 16.12 3.82
N SER A 2 24.24 15.43 2.74
CA SER A 2 23.71 15.74 1.40
C SER A 2 22.46 14.88 1.12
N ALA A 3 21.59 15.35 0.22
CA ALA A 3 20.44 14.58 -0.23
C ALA A 3 20.85 13.22 -0.84
N ARG A 4 22.02 13.17 -1.50
CA ARG A 4 22.58 11.94 -2.06
C ARG A 4 22.89 10.91 -0.95
N GLU A 5 23.57 11.30 0.12
CA GLU A 5 23.88 10.40 1.23
C GLU A 5 22.63 9.83 1.88
N THR A 6 21.59 10.66 2.08
CA THR A 6 20.31 10.20 2.61
C THR A 6 19.62 9.20 1.68
N ALA A 7 19.63 9.46 0.36
CA ALA A 7 19.06 8.53 -0.61
C ALA A 7 19.82 7.20 -0.65
N GLU A 8 21.16 7.22 -0.55
CA GLU A 8 22.00 6.02 -0.47
C GLU A 8 21.68 5.21 0.80
N LEU A 9 21.46 5.87 1.95
CA LEU A 9 21.04 5.19 3.18
C LEU A 9 19.69 4.48 3.02
N LEU A 10 18.70 5.12 2.39
CA LEU A 10 17.40 4.49 2.12
C LEU A 10 17.57 3.23 1.25
N LEU A 11 18.43 3.29 0.23
CA LEU A 11 18.72 2.15 -0.63
C LEU A 11 19.38 1.00 0.16
N LEU A 12 20.34 1.33 1.04
CA LEU A 12 21.03 0.35 1.88
C LEU A 12 20.10 -0.31 2.88
N VAL A 13 19.23 0.46 3.55
CA VAL A 13 18.21 -0.08 4.47
C VAL A 13 17.29 -1.06 3.72
N GLY A 14 16.76 -0.66 2.55
CA GLY A 14 15.93 -1.55 1.73
C GLY A 14 16.66 -2.84 1.34
N ARG A 15 17.95 -2.75 0.99
CA ARG A 15 18.76 -3.92 0.64
C ARG A 15 19.02 -4.86 1.83
N LEU A 16 19.31 -4.33 3.01
CA LEU A 16 19.54 -5.12 4.22
C LEU A 16 18.29 -5.91 4.62
N VAL A 17 17.12 -5.26 4.61
CA VAL A 17 15.84 -5.92 4.92
C VAL A 17 15.51 -7.04 3.92
N GLN A 18 15.89 -6.88 2.64
CA GLN A 18 15.72 -7.95 1.65
C GLN A 18 16.70 -9.11 1.87
N ALA A 19 17.92 -8.83 2.32
CA ALA A 19 18.93 -9.85 2.55
C ALA A 19 18.65 -10.70 3.81
N GLU A 20 18.13 -10.11 4.88
CA GLU A 20 17.81 -10.84 6.12
C GLU A 20 16.66 -11.85 5.96
N GLY A 21 15.80 -11.67 4.95
CA GLY A 21 14.74 -12.63 4.62
C GLY A 21 15.24 -13.92 3.95
N TYR A 22 16.55 -14.08 3.76
CA TYR A 22 17.10 -15.25 3.07
C TYR A 22 17.56 -16.33 4.06
N ASP A 23 16.58 -16.93 4.75
CA ASP A 23 16.81 -18.13 5.60
C ASP A 23 16.73 -19.46 4.83
N GLY A 24 16.53 -19.38 3.50
CA GLY A 24 16.44 -20.53 2.60
C GLY A 24 15.02 -21.10 2.40
N GLU A 25 14.02 -20.68 3.18
CA GLU A 25 12.63 -21.14 3.02
C GLU A 25 11.92 -20.41 1.87
N LEU A 26 12.06 -19.09 1.82
CA LEU A 26 11.45 -18.25 0.78
C LEU A 26 12.50 -17.37 0.08
N SER A 27 12.41 -17.25 -1.23
CA SER A 27 13.23 -16.29 -1.97
C SER A 27 12.81 -14.84 -1.70
N PRO A 28 13.66 -13.84 -1.93
CA PRO A 28 13.30 -12.43 -1.78
C PRO A 28 12.01 -12.04 -2.53
N ALA A 29 11.81 -12.58 -3.74
CA ALA A 29 10.60 -12.33 -4.53
C ALA A 29 9.34 -12.94 -3.89
N GLN A 30 9.47 -14.10 -3.26
CA GLN A 30 8.38 -14.75 -2.53
C GLN A 30 8.06 -13.99 -1.24
N TRP A 31 9.07 -13.53 -0.48
CA TRP A 31 8.88 -12.66 0.69
C TRP A 31 8.13 -11.38 0.31
N MET A 32 8.55 -10.72 -0.77
CA MET A 32 7.86 -9.52 -1.25
C MET A 32 6.40 -9.79 -1.62
N ALA A 33 6.12 -10.91 -2.29
CA ALA A 33 4.75 -11.28 -2.63
C ALA A 33 3.92 -11.59 -1.36
N LEU A 34 4.47 -12.33 -0.42
CA LEU A 34 3.78 -12.68 0.83
C LEU A 34 3.46 -11.43 1.66
N ARG A 35 4.43 -10.51 1.83
CA ARG A 35 4.25 -9.20 2.48
C ARG A 35 3.18 -8.36 1.78
N PHE A 36 3.20 -8.33 0.45
CA PHE A 36 2.19 -7.59 -0.30
C PHE A 36 0.79 -8.12 -0.03
N PHE A 37 0.56 -9.43 -0.17
CA PHE A 37 -0.76 -10.02 0.04
C PHE A 37 -1.22 -9.98 1.50
N ALA A 38 -0.30 -9.97 2.47
CA ALA A 38 -0.61 -9.76 3.88
C ALA A 38 -1.15 -8.34 4.15
N ARG A 39 -0.64 -7.34 3.42
CA ARG A 39 -0.95 -5.92 3.63
C ARG A 39 -1.90 -5.31 2.61
N ALA A 40 -2.16 -5.97 1.49
CA ALA A 40 -3.07 -5.48 0.46
C ALA A 40 -4.52 -5.48 0.94
N ASN A 41 -5.26 -4.41 0.63
CA ASN A 41 -6.70 -4.36 0.86
C ASN A 41 -7.45 -5.30 -0.11
N SER A 42 -8.75 -5.46 0.10
CA SER A 42 -9.61 -6.34 -0.70
C SER A 42 -9.58 -6.03 -2.21
N PHE A 43 -9.37 -4.75 -2.59
CA PHE A 43 -9.30 -4.32 -4.01
C PHE A 43 -7.95 -4.64 -4.65
N SER A 44 -6.90 -4.81 -3.85
CA SER A 44 -5.51 -4.97 -4.32
C SER A 44 -4.98 -6.40 -4.20
N ARG A 45 -5.73 -7.36 -3.64
CA ARG A 45 -5.31 -8.76 -3.50
C ARG A 45 -5.36 -9.55 -4.81
N THR A 46 -4.83 -8.98 -5.89
CA THR A 46 -4.84 -9.59 -7.22
C THR A 46 -3.44 -9.77 -7.80
N PRO A 47 -3.22 -10.75 -8.70
CA PRO A 47 -1.93 -10.91 -9.38
C PRO A 47 -1.50 -9.65 -10.15
N SER A 48 -2.45 -8.95 -10.76
CA SER A 48 -2.16 -7.72 -11.52
C SER A 48 -1.71 -6.59 -10.61
N ALA A 49 -2.37 -6.40 -9.46
CA ALA A 49 -1.99 -5.41 -8.46
C ALA A 49 -0.59 -5.67 -7.89
N PHE A 50 -0.25 -6.94 -7.65
CA PHE A 50 1.10 -7.30 -7.22
C PHE A 50 2.16 -7.01 -8.29
N ALA A 51 1.89 -7.32 -9.57
CA ALA A 51 2.80 -7.00 -10.66
C ALA A 51 3.04 -5.48 -10.78
N GLU A 52 1.98 -4.69 -10.63
CA GLU A 52 2.02 -3.23 -10.65
C GLU A 52 2.83 -2.68 -9.46
N PHE A 53 2.56 -3.16 -8.25
CA PHE A 53 3.29 -2.78 -7.04
C PHE A 53 4.79 -3.07 -7.16
N GLN A 54 5.16 -4.20 -7.74
CA GLN A 54 6.55 -4.61 -7.95
C GLN A 54 7.23 -3.95 -9.15
N ALA A 55 6.51 -3.14 -9.93
CA ALA A 55 6.99 -2.61 -11.20
C ALA A 55 7.61 -3.71 -12.11
N THR A 56 6.96 -4.87 -12.17
CA THR A 56 7.44 -6.06 -12.89
C THR A 56 6.41 -6.58 -13.89
N THR A 57 6.82 -7.55 -14.72
CA THR A 57 5.88 -8.18 -15.66
C THR A 57 4.89 -9.09 -14.94
N ARG A 58 3.69 -9.25 -15.52
CA ARG A 58 2.68 -10.21 -15.02
C ARG A 58 3.22 -11.64 -14.96
N GLY A 59 4.12 -12.00 -15.88
CA GLY A 59 4.77 -13.32 -15.91
C GLY A 59 5.65 -13.55 -14.68
N THR A 60 6.53 -12.58 -14.37
CA THR A 60 7.42 -12.64 -13.21
C THR A 60 6.62 -12.68 -11.90
N ALA A 61 5.63 -11.80 -11.75
CA ALA A 61 4.74 -11.81 -10.59
C ALA A 61 4.00 -13.14 -10.43
N SER A 62 3.51 -13.70 -11.54
CA SER A 62 2.81 -15.00 -11.55
C SER A 62 3.69 -16.16 -11.11
N GLN A 63 5.00 -16.15 -11.38
CA GLN A 63 5.92 -17.18 -10.92
C GLN A 63 6.08 -17.19 -9.40
N ALA A 64 6.27 -16.01 -8.78
CA ALA A 64 6.36 -15.89 -7.33
C ALA A 64 5.05 -16.34 -6.66
N ILE A 65 3.90 -15.94 -7.20
CA ILE A 65 2.58 -16.35 -6.71
C ILE A 65 2.41 -17.86 -6.80
N LYS A 66 2.70 -18.48 -7.97
CA LYS A 66 2.58 -19.93 -8.16
C LYS A 66 3.47 -20.72 -7.19
N ALA A 67 4.68 -20.24 -6.94
CA ALA A 67 5.57 -20.88 -5.97
C ALA A 67 5.02 -20.82 -4.55
N LEU A 68 4.42 -19.68 -4.15
CA LEU A 68 3.78 -19.53 -2.84
C LEU A 68 2.49 -20.36 -2.73
N GLU A 69 1.72 -20.51 -3.81
CA GLU A 69 0.55 -21.41 -3.86
C GLU A 69 0.99 -22.88 -3.72
N ALA A 70 2.01 -23.28 -4.48
CA ALA A 70 2.56 -24.65 -4.41
C ALA A 70 3.13 -24.97 -3.03
N GLY A 71 3.74 -23.98 -2.36
CA GLY A 71 4.23 -24.09 -0.98
C GLY A 71 3.11 -24.05 0.08
N GLY A 72 1.88 -23.78 -0.32
CA GLY A 72 0.73 -23.69 0.58
C GLY A 72 0.68 -22.42 1.42
N TYR A 73 1.37 -21.34 1.02
CA TYR A 73 1.36 -20.04 1.72
C TYR A 73 0.26 -19.11 1.24
N LEU A 74 -0.17 -19.23 -0.02
CA LEU A 74 -1.25 -18.47 -0.62
C LEU A 74 -2.33 -19.41 -1.18
N VAL A 75 -3.55 -18.91 -1.19
CA VAL A 75 -4.71 -19.59 -1.81
C VAL A 75 -5.45 -18.61 -2.69
N ARG A 76 -5.90 -19.09 -3.86
CA ARG A 76 -6.79 -18.34 -4.76
C ARG A 76 -8.23 -18.50 -4.31
N GLN A 77 -8.93 -17.38 -4.29
CA GLN A 77 -10.36 -17.34 -4.06
C GLN A 77 -11.04 -16.56 -5.20
N ARG A 78 -12.25 -16.94 -5.56
CA ARG A 78 -13.06 -16.10 -6.43
C ARG A 78 -13.52 -14.87 -5.67
N SER A 79 -13.47 -13.72 -6.31
CA SER A 79 -13.97 -12.48 -5.69
C SER A 79 -15.45 -12.63 -5.36
N PRO A 80 -15.86 -12.34 -4.12
CA PRO A 80 -17.29 -12.35 -3.79
C PRO A 80 -18.10 -11.29 -4.55
N ALA A 81 -17.41 -10.23 -5.03
CA ALA A 81 -18.07 -9.09 -5.67
C ALA A 81 -18.49 -9.35 -7.12
N ASP A 82 -17.70 -10.09 -7.91
CA ASP A 82 -18.00 -10.31 -9.32
C ASP A 82 -17.88 -11.77 -9.81
N GLY A 83 -17.38 -12.66 -8.96
CA GLY A 83 -17.23 -14.09 -9.27
C GLY A 83 -16.26 -14.41 -10.44
N ARG A 84 -15.80 -13.41 -11.18
CA ARG A 84 -14.91 -13.54 -12.34
C ARG A 84 -13.46 -13.22 -12.00
N SER A 85 -13.24 -12.28 -11.08
CA SER A 85 -11.90 -11.91 -10.64
C SER A 85 -11.40 -12.88 -9.57
N VAL A 86 -10.07 -13.09 -9.59
CA VAL A 86 -9.38 -13.96 -8.65
C VAL A 86 -8.64 -13.09 -7.65
N THR A 87 -8.88 -13.32 -6.38
CA THR A 87 -8.14 -12.72 -5.27
C THR A 87 -7.23 -13.76 -4.61
N LEU A 88 -6.18 -13.29 -3.99
CA LEU A 88 -5.20 -14.09 -3.26
C LEU A 88 -5.26 -13.77 -1.77
N ARG A 89 -5.22 -14.81 -0.94
CA ARG A 89 -5.19 -14.67 0.52
C ARG A 89 -4.09 -15.56 1.10
N LEU A 90 -3.55 -15.14 2.24
CA LEU A 90 -2.67 -15.99 3.02
C LEU A 90 -3.47 -17.17 3.58
N THR A 91 -2.83 -18.33 3.62
CA THR A 91 -3.27 -19.50 4.40
C THR A 91 -2.81 -19.33 5.86
N ASP A 92 -3.20 -20.25 6.76
CA ASP A 92 -2.68 -20.28 8.12
C ASP A 92 -1.15 -20.41 8.11
N LYS A 93 -0.60 -21.27 7.26
CA LYS A 93 0.85 -21.40 7.05
C LYS A 93 1.48 -20.08 6.58
N GLY A 94 0.83 -19.36 5.66
CA GLY A 94 1.28 -18.04 5.21
C GLY A 94 1.29 -17.02 6.34
N ASN A 95 0.26 -17.03 7.20
CA ASN A 95 0.17 -16.14 8.36
C ASN A 95 1.23 -16.47 9.42
N GLU A 96 1.52 -17.75 9.66
CA GLU A 96 2.59 -18.17 10.58
C GLU A 96 3.99 -17.71 10.11
N VAL A 97 4.23 -17.76 8.81
CA VAL A 97 5.51 -17.30 8.22
C VAL A 97 5.62 -15.77 8.30
N ILE A 98 4.56 -15.03 7.95
CA ILE A 98 4.54 -13.57 8.05
C ILE A 98 4.71 -13.08 9.50
N ALA A 99 4.23 -13.82 10.49
CA ALA A 99 4.44 -13.49 11.90
C ALA A 99 5.92 -13.53 12.32
N ARG A 100 6.76 -14.18 11.52
CA ARG A 100 8.24 -14.27 11.72
C ARG A 100 9.00 -13.50 10.65
N ASP A 101 8.36 -12.50 10.03
CA ASP A 101 8.97 -11.72 8.96
C ASP A 101 10.25 -11.02 9.43
N PRO A 102 11.41 -11.23 8.78
CA PRO A 102 12.63 -10.48 9.05
C PRO A 102 12.49 -8.96 8.99
N PHE A 103 11.45 -8.44 8.33
CA PHE A 103 11.10 -7.02 8.34
C PHE A 103 10.91 -6.45 9.76
N GLU A 104 10.58 -7.28 10.74
CA GLU A 104 10.44 -6.91 12.15
C GLU A 104 11.76 -6.34 12.76
N VAL A 105 12.91 -6.63 12.17
CA VAL A 105 14.18 -5.98 12.55
C VAL A 105 14.12 -4.49 12.25
N LEU A 106 13.62 -4.11 11.06
CA LEU A 106 13.45 -2.70 10.71
C LEU A 106 12.37 -2.02 11.56
N VAL A 107 11.27 -2.72 11.84
CA VAL A 107 10.20 -2.20 12.72
C VAL A 107 10.77 -1.86 14.10
N ARG A 108 11.56 -2.77 14.69
CA ARG A 108 12.21 -2.51 15.98
C ARG A 108 13.23 -1.38 15.91
N ALA A 109 14.01 -1.30 14.82
CA ALA A 109 14.99 -0.23 14.64
C ALA A 109 14.30 1.15 14.56
N VAL A 110 13.20 1.27 13.79
CA VAL A 110 12.38 2.49 13.75
C VAL A 110 11.74 2.76 15.12
N GLY A 111 11.24 1.72 15.80
CA GLY A 111 10.63 1.82 17.11
C GLY A 111 11.60 2.22 18.24
N SER A 112 12.92 2.16 18.02
CA SER A 112 13.92 2.67 18.98
C SER A 112 14.17 4.19 18.90
N LEU A 113 13.64 4.85 17.88
CA LEU A 113 13.65 6.30 17.76
C LEU A 113 12.63 6.90 18.73
N ASP A 114 12.84 8.16 19.14
CA ASP A 114 11.81 8.85 19.90
C ASP A 114 10.57 9.19 19.04
N ALA A 115 9.46 9.57 19.69
CA ALA A 115 8.21 9.82 18.98
C ALA A 115 8.30 10.98 17.97
N GLY A 116 9.10 12.00 18.26
CA GLY A 116 9.32 13.13 17.34
C GLY A 116 10.13 12.71 16.11
N GLU A 117 11.18 11.93 16.33
CA GLU A 117 12.01 11.37 15.25
C GLU A 117 11.21 10.41 14.36
N GLN A 118 10.37 9.54 14.94
CA GLN A 118 9.48 8.64 14.19
C GLN A 118 8.52 9.43 13.31
N THR A 119 7.88 10.47 13.85
CA THR A 119 6.96 11.33 13.09
C THR A 119 7.69 12.05 11.96
N ALA A 120 8.83 12.69 12.25
CA ALA A 120 9.61 13.41 11.24
C ALA A 120 10.10 12.48 10.12
N MET A 121 10.56 11.27 10.46
CA MET A 121 10.97 10.25 9.50
C MET A 121 9.79 9.80 8.64
N HIS A 122 8.64 9.52 9.23
CA HIS A 122 7.42 9.12 8.53
C HIS A 122 7.01 10.18 7.50
N ASP A 123 6.93 11.45 7.91
CA ASP A 123 6.50 12.55 7.05
C ASP A 123 7.49 12.79 5.90
N ALA A 124 8.79 12.77 6.20
CA ALA A 124 9.84 12.89 5.20
C ALA A 124 9.77 11.75 4.15
N LEU A 125 9.60 10.51 4.60
CA LEU A 125 9.47 9.35 3.70
C LEU A 125 8.19 9.44 2.85
N HIS A 126 7.08 9.89 3.42
CA HIS A 126 5.83 10.13 2.69
C HIS A 126 6.02 11.17 1.59
N GLN A 127 6.69 12.28 1.89
CA GLN A 127 6.99 13.33 0.92
C GLN A 127 7.90 12.81 -0.22
N VAL A 128 8.93 12.04 0.12
CA VAL A 128 9.83 11.43 -0.87
C VAL A 128 9.06 10.48 -1.78
N LEU A 129 8.25 9.59 -1.21
CA LEU A 129 7.41 8.65 -1.98
C LEU A 129 6.46 9.38 -2.93
N THR A 130 5.78 10.41 -2.47
CA THR A 130 4.87 11.22 -3.28
C THR A 130 5.61 11.90 -4.44
N THR A 131 6.80 12.47 -4.16
CA THR A 131 7.62 13.15 -5.18
C THR A 131 8.11 12.16 -6.25
N VAL A 132 8.60 10.98 -5.82
CA VAL A 132 9.07 9.93 -6.75
C VAL A 132 7.91 9.39 -7.60
N ALA A 133 6.75 9.16 -7.01
CA ALA A 133 5.59 8.71 -7.75
C ALA A 133 5.08 9.75 -8.76
N ALA A 134 5.11 11.05 -8.41
CA ALA A 134 4.73 12.15 -9.31
C ALA A 134 5.67 12.29 -10.53
N SER A 135 6.89 11.73 -10.48
CA SER A 135 7.81 11.71 -11.62
C SER A 135 7.37 10.83 -12.80
N GLY A 136 6.23 10.15 -12.68
CA GLY A 136 5.55 9.42 -13.74
C GLY A 136 6.10 8.01 -14.03
N ALA A 137 7.13 7.56 -13.32
CA ALA A 137 7.70 6.22 -13.49
C ALA A 137 6.91 5.12 -12.78
N HIS A 138 6.18 5.48 -11.70
CA HIS A 138 5.48 4.53 -10.85
C HIS A 138 4.12 5.10 -10.42
N ARG A 139 3.13 4.22 -10.22
CA ARG A 139 1.86 4.63 -9.64
C ARG A 139 2.02 4.89 -8.13
N HIS A 140 1.16 5.76 -7.64
CA HIS A 140 1.00 5.94 -6.21
C HIS A 140 0.38 4.69 -5.59
N PHE A 141 0.84 4.32 -4.43
CA PHE A 141 0.19 3.33 -3.58
C PHE A 141 0.21 3.85 -2.14
N GLY A 142 -0.83 3.55 -1.40
CA GLY A 142 -1.01 4.06 -0.04
C GLY A 142 -2.20 3.39 0.63
N VAL A 143 -2.67 3.96 1.72
CA VAL A 143 -3.77 3.41 2.50
C VAL A 143 -5.08 4.15 2.21
N CYS A 144 -6.23 3.46 2.36
CA CYS A 144 -7.52 4.07 2.05
C CYS A 144 -7.81 5.32 2.89
N GLN A 145 -7.31 5.39 4.13
CA GLN A 145 -7.52 6.54 5.01
C GLN A 145 -6.97 7.86 4.43
N ASP A 146 -5.91 7.79 3.65
CA ASP A 146 -5.23 8.95 3.04
C ASP A 146 -5.62 9.14 1.55
N CYS A 147 -6.56 8.32 1.06
CA CYS A 147 -6.93 8.27 -0.35
C CYS A 147 -7.99 9.30 -0.70
N ALA A 148 -7.84 9.98 -1.85
CA ALA A 148 -8.83 10.92 -2.39
C ALA A 148 -10.16 10.25 -2.74
N TYR A 149 -10.15 8.94 -3.03
CA TYR A 149 -11.37 8.17 -3.29
C TYR A 149 -12.10 7.71 -2.02
N LEU A 150 -11.58 7.98 -0.83
CA LEU A 150 -12.31 7.68 0.40
C LEU A 150 -13.53 8.60 0.50
N GLY A 151 -14.71 8.02 0.48
CA GLY A 151 -15.99 8.68 0.75
C GLY A 151 -16.51 8.30 2.14
N GLY A 152 -17.04 9.29 2.87
CA GLY A 152 -17.89 9.07 4.04
C GLY A 152 -19.29 9.59 3.72
N GLU A 153 -20.31 8.85 4.13
CA GLU A 153 -21.74 9.17 4.07
C GLU A 153 -22.34 9.49 2.71
N THR A 154 -23.13 8.59 2.23
CA THR A 154 -24.18 8.86 1.24
C THR A 154 -25.18 9.82 1.86
N CYS A 155 -25.16 11.07 1.44
CA CYS A 155 -26.27 11.98 1.67
C CYS A 155 -27.50 11.44 0.93
N CYS A 156 -28.33 10.66 1.58
CA CYS A 156 -29.77 10.52 1.29
C CYS A 156 -30.44 9.82 2.47
N GLY A 157 -31.05 10.61 3.30
CA GLY A 157 -32.23 10.38 4.12
C GLY A 157 -32.64 8.94 4.47
N SER A 158 -31.89 8.26 5.33
CA SER A 158 -32.44 7.20 6.16
C SER A 158 -31.61 7.11 7.44
N THR A 159 -32.21 7.55 8.51
CA THR A 159 -31.78 7.36 9.90
C THR A 159 -31.76 5.89 10.23
N SER A 160 -30.59 5.26 10.11
CA SER A 160 -30.29 3.98 10.73
C SER A 160 -28.97 4.12 11.47
N ALA A 161 -29.05 4.06 12.77
CA ALA A 161 -27.94 4.12 13.72
C ALA A 161 -27.11 2.83 13.64
N THR A 162 -26.22 2.75 12.64
CA THR A 162 -25.11 1.78 12.58
C THR A 162 -23.99 2.43 11.76
N GLY A 163 -22.86 2.65 12.39
CA GLY A 163 -21.63 3.34 11.97
C GLY A 163 -21.49 3.65 10.48
N SER A 164 -21.09 4.89 10.18
CA SER A 164 -20.79 5.38 8.84
C SER A 164 -19.86 4.43 8.11
N ALA A 165 -20.37 3.63 7.18
CA ALA A 165 -19.57 2.71 6.40
C ALA A 165 -18.71 3.51 5.43
N LEU A 166 -17.39 3.44 5.58
CA LEU A 166 -16.45 4.01 4.62
C LEU A 166 -16.67 3.37 3.25
N GLN A 167 -16.62 4.16 2.19
CA GLN A 167 -16.84 3.71 0.83
C GLN A 167 -15.70 4.17 -0.09
N CYS A 168 -15.24 3.28 -0.96
CA CYS A 168 -14.34 3.64 -2.05
C CYS A 168 -15.16 4.17 -3.24
N ARG A 169 -15.01 5.45 -3.57
CA ARG A 169 -15.71 6.06 -4.72
C ARG A 169 -15.24 5.52 -6.07
N LEU A 170 -13.99 5.08 -6.17
CA LEU A 170 -13.46 4.49 -7.40
C LEU A 170 -14.15 3.16 -7.75
N PHE A 171 -14.37 2.32 -6.75
CA PHE A 171 -15.00 1.01 -6.94
C PHE A 171 -16.50 1.00 -6.64
N GLY A 172 -17.05 2.09 -6.09
CA GLY A 172 -18.45 2.14 -5.64
C GLY A 172 -18.79 1.10 -4.56
N ALA A 173 -17.80 0.70 -3.76
CA ALA A 173 -17.92 -0.42 -2.84
C ALA A 173 -17.54 -0.05 -1.40
N PRO A 174 -18.16 -0.68 -0.38
CA PRO A 174 -17.82 -0.44 1.01
C PRO A 174 -16.39 -0.89 1.32
N ILE A 175 -15.71 -0.13 2.17
CA ILE A 175 -14.39 -0.45 2.72
C ILE A 175 -14.62 -1.05 4.11
N GLN A 176 -14.15 -2.27 4.31
CA GLN A 176 -14.19 -2.86 5.65
C GLN A 176 -13.26 -2.08 6.58
N PRO A 177 -13.60 -1.92 7.88
CA PRO A 177 -12.80 -1.14 8.82
C PRO A 177 -11.33 -1.57 8.85
N GLU A 178 -11.05 -2.87 8.77
CA GLU A 178 -9.72 -3.45 8.72
C GLU A 178 -8.96 -3.13 7.44
N ASP A 179 -9.66 -2.94 6.31
CA ASP A 179 -9.05 -2.59 5.02
C ASP A 179 -8.62 -1.11 4.95
N GLY A 180 -9.12 -0.26 5.83
CA GLY A 180 -8.86 1.19 5.81
C GLY A 180 -7.38 1.56 5.94
N ARG A 181 -6.60 0.74 6.63
CA ARG A 181 -5.15 0.88 6.84
C ARG A 181 -4.31 -0.03 5.97
N LEU A 182 -4.93 -0.80 5.08
CA LEU A 182 -4.24 -1.71 4.20
C LEU A 182 -3.85 -1.02 2.88
N LEU A 183 -2.82 -1.58 2.24
CA LEU A 183 -2.23 -1.08 1.01
C LEU A 183 -3.22 -1.17 -0.16
N CYS A 184 -3.38 -0.07 -0.88
CA CYS A 184 -4.11 0.01 -2.13
C CYS A 184 -3.19 0.45 -3.28
N VAL A 185 -3.18 -0.31 -4.38
CA VAL A 185 -2.45 0.05 -5.61
C VAL A 185 -3.22 1.04 -6.49
N HIS A 186 -4.48 1.28 -6.20
CA HIS A 186 -5.33 2.27 -6.86
C HIS A 186 -5.45 3.56 -6.02
N PHE A 187 -4.48 3.77 -5.16
CA PHE A 187 -4.42 4.93 -4.28
C PHE A 187 -4.23 6.22 -5.10
N GLU A 188 -4.96 7.25 -4.70
CA GLU A 188 -4.77 8.61 -5.17
C GLU A 188 -4.56 9.50 -3.95
N PRO A 189 -3.44 10.24 -3.83
CA PRO A 189 -3.22 11.11 -2.69
C PRO A 189 -4.28 12.21 -2.66
N LYS A 190 -4.75 12.56 -1.47
CA LYS A 190 -5.56 13.77 -1.29
C LYS A 190 -4.71 14.94 -1.73
N SER A 191 -5.22 15.76 -2.65
CA SER A 191 -4.59 17.04 -2.96
C SER A 191 -4.60 17.88 -1.69
N ASP A 192 -3.44 18.15 -1.12
CA ASP A 192 -3.30 19.22 -0.14
C ASP A 192 -3.67 20.51 -0.87
N HIS A 193 -4.85 21.04 -0.60
CA HIS A 193 -5.17 22.43 -0.85
C HIS A 193 -4.32 23.28 0.10
N ARG A 194 -3.01 23.31 -0.14
CA ARG A 194 -2.25 24.49 0.22
C ARG A 194 -2.64 25.53 -0.82
N GLU A 195 -3.72 26.24 -0.52
CA GLU A 195 -3.98 27.55 -1.13
C GLU A 195 -2.77 28.43 -0.86
N GLY A 196 -1.84 28.39 -1.80
CA GLY A 196 -0.74 29.32 -1.95
C GLY A 196 -1.22 30.47 -2.81
N THR A 197 -1.77 31.47 -2.14
CA THR A 197 -1.67 32.91 -2.48
C THR A 197 -1.55 33.29 -3.95
N MET A 198 -2.56 34.10 -4.34
CA MET A 198 -2.48 35.25 -5.24
C MET A 198 -2.36 34.98 -6.74
N ASN A 199 -3.46 35.25 -7.45
CA ASN A 199 -3.43 36.48 -8.25
C ASN A 199 -4.86 36.98 -8.48
N GLU A 200 -5.20 38.09 -7.82
CA GLU A 200 -6.23 39.00 -8.26
C GLU A 200 -5.82 39.51 -9.63
N PHE A 201 -6.58 39.12 -10.63
CA PHE A 201 -6.70 39.89 -11.84
C PHE A 201 -8.17 39.96 -12.21
N SER A 202 -8.84 40.97 -11.68
CA SER A 202 -10.04 41.51 -12.33
C SER A 202 -9.67 42.04 -13.70
N PRO A 203 -10.55 41.83 -14.67
CA PRO A 203 -10.97 42.94 -15.48
C PRO A 203 -12.48 43.10 -15.38
N SER A 204 -12.89 44.21 -14.76
CA SER A 204 -14.11 44.91 -15.15
C SER A 204 -14.07 45.18 -16.65
N ILE A 205 -15.11 44.82 -17.36
CA ILE A 205 -15.64 45.59 -18.48
C ILE A 205 -17.08 45.11 -18.77
N CYS A 206 -17.99 46.08 -18.67
CA CYS A 206 -19.37 46.23 -19.19
C CYS A 206 -20.36 45.09 -19.06
#